data_f560df4fcff2ea3fdab4fa26a5edc751
#
_entry.id   f560df4fcff2ea3fdab4fa26a5edc751
#
_cell.length_a   1.000
_cell.length_b   1.000
_cell.length_c   1.000
_cell.angle_alpha   90.00
_cell.angle_beta   90.00
_cell.angle_gamma   90.00
#
_symmetry.space_group_name_H-M   'P 1'
#
loop_
_entity.id
_entity.type
_entity.pdbx_description
1 polymer ?
#
loop_
_entity_poly.entity_id
_entity_poly.type
_entity_poly.pdbx_seq_one_letter_code
_entity_poly.pdbx_strand_id
1 'polypeptide(L)'
;MLYDYKNVNKYIQEERFDELIRFSEQRISMQFEMLLKLVREKDSDGEGENLTDLLMVTGPSASGKTTTSNLLAKYLSEDGYNCTVISLDDYYFDAEVTQRKQIEMGLVPEGSNDFDYETIDAIDVNY
;
A
#
# COMPACT_ATOMS: atom_id res chain seq x y z
N MET A 1 1.34 15.94 -16.16
CA MET A 1 1.24 15.23 -17.46
C MET A 1 0.53 13.91 -17.17
N LEU A 2 -0.74 13.80 -17.55
CA LEU A 2 -1.49 12.56 -17.41
C LEU A 2 -0.85 11.48 -18.29
N TYR A 3 -0.68 10.28 -17.75
CA TYR A 3 -0.23 9.12 -18.51
C TYR A 3 -1.31 8.82 -19.56
N ASP A 4 -1.09 9.29 -20.77
CA ASP A 4 -1.92 8.90 -21.91
C ASP A 4 -1.37 7.56 -22.43
N TYR A 5 -2.20 6.52 -22.44
CA TYR A 5 -1.87 5.21 -23.00
C TYR A 5 -1.31 5.29 -24.43
N LYS A 6 -1.68 6.34 -25.18
CA LYS A 6 -1.16 6.59 -26.53
C LYS A 6 0.35 6.87 -26.51
N ASN A 7 0.83 7.58 -25.48
CA ASN A 7 2.26 7.83 -25.33
C ASN A 7 3.01 6.55 -24.95
N VAL A 8 2.46 5.73 -24.06
CA VAL A 8 3.05 4.44 -23.69
C VAL A 8 3.16 3.54 -24.91
N ASN A 9 2.08 3.40 -25.69
CA ASN A 9 2.07 2.61 -26.92
C ASN A 9 3.11 3.08 -27.95
N LYS A 10 3.35 4.40 -28.05
CA LYS A 10 4.39 4.94 -28.92
C LYS A 10 5.79 4.47 -28.51
N TYR A 11 6.13 4.53 -27.19
CA TYR A 11 7.41 4.02 -26.70
C TYR A 11 7.58 2.52 -26.98
N ILE A 12 6.50 1.74 -26.85
CA ILE A 12 6.50 0.31 -27.14
C ILE A 12 6.74 0.05 -28.63
N GLN A 13 6.05 0.77 -29.50
CA GLN A 13 6.20 0.63 -30.97
C GLN A 13 7.58 1.04 -31.47
N GLU A 14 8.21 2.01 -30.80
CA GLU A 14 9.56 2.49 -31.12
C GLU A 14 10.65 1.69 -30.40
N GLU A 15 10.31 0.61 -29.65
CA GLU A 15 11.22 -0.23 -28.84
C GLU A 15 12.04 0.55 -27.80
N ARG A 16 11.53 1.67 -27.32
CA ARG A 16 12.19 2.57 -26.36
C ARG A 16 11.81 2.24 -24.93
N PHE A 17 11.96 0.98 -24.55
CA PHE A 17 11.55 0.48 -23.24
C PHE A 17 12.36 1.10 -22.09
N ASP A 18 13.67 1.27 -22.26
CA ASP A 18 14.54 1.85 -21.23
C ASP A 18 14.14 3.29 -20.88
N GLU A 19 13.71 4.05 -21.87
CA GLU A 19 13.22 5.41 -21.64
C GLU A 19 11.90 5.41 -20.89
N LEU A 20 10.99 4.50 -21.24
CA LEU A 20 9.71 4.35 -20.55
C LEU A 20 9.90 3.96 -19.07
N ILE A 21 10.79 3.00 -18.81
CA ILE A 21 11.16 2.58 -17.46
C ILE A 21 11.73 3.77 -16.68
N ARG A 22 12.74 4.45 -17.24
CA ARG A 22 13.36 5.60 -16.59
C ARG A 22 12.37 6.72 -16.26
N PHE A 23 11.44 7.05 -17.16
CA PHE A 23 10.40 8.03 -16.88
C PHE A 23 9.45 7.59 -15.76
N SER A 24 9.14 6.29 -15.71
CA SER A 24 8.29 5.73 -14.66
C SER A 24 8.98 5.81 -13.28
N GLU A 25 10.26 5.46 -13.21
CA GLU A 25 11.08 5.54 -12.01
C GLU A 25 11.24 6.99 -11.52
N GLN A 26 11.55 7.91 -12.42
CA GLN A 26 11.65 9.34 -12.08
C GLN A 26 10.33 9.87 -11.52
N ARG A 27 9.20 9.47 -12.09
CA ARG A 27 7.89 9.87 -11.60
C ARG A 27 7.62 9.36 -10.19
N ILE A 28 7.95 8.09 -9.91
CA ILE A 28 7.80 7.50 -8.57
C ILE A 28 8.65 8.30 -7.58
N SER A 29 9.92 8.56 -7.88
CA SER A 29 10.80 9.36 -7.03
C SER A 29 10.23 10.75 -6.74
N MET A 30 9.75 11.45 -7.76
CA MET A 30 9.10 12.76 -7.57
C MET A 30 7.85 12.69 -6.68
N GLN A 31 7.06 11.63 -6.78
CA GLN A 31 5.88 11.45 -5.92
C GLN A 31 6.28 11.21 -4.46
N PHE A 32 7.34 10.45 -4.21
CA PHE A 32 7.87 10.28 -2.86
C PHE A 32 8.46 11.57 -2.28
N GLU A 33 9.20 12.35 -3.07
CA GLU A 33 9.68 13.66 -2.64
C GLU A 33 8.54 14.61 -2.28
N MET A 34 7.46 14.63 -3.06
CA MET A 34 6.27 15.40 -2.73
C MET A 34 5.61 14.94 -1.43
N LEU A 35 5.53 13.62 -1.21
CA LEU A 35 4.98 13.07 0.03
C LEU A 35 5.85 13.43 1.24
N LEU A 36 7.18 13.27 1.14
CA LEU A 36 8.12 13.70 2.18
C LEU A 36 7.94 15.18 2.54
N LYS A 37 7.77 16.02 1.52
CA LYS A 37 7.52 17.45 1.74
C LYS A 37 6.23 17.67 2.55
N LEU A 38 5.15 16.96 2.22
CA LEU A 38 3.88 17.05 2.96
C LEU A 38 4.02 16.57 4.41
N VAL A 39 4.77 15.48 4.64
CA VAL A 39 5.06 14.98 5.99
C VAL A 39 5.83 16.05 6.79
N ARG A 40 6.92 16.57 6.23
CA ARG A 40 7.72 17.62 6.88
C ARG A 40 6.92 18.88 7.19
N GLU A 41 6.07 19.32 6.24
CA GLU A 41 5.22 20.50 6.44
C GLU A 41 4.25 20.26 7.60
N LYS A 42 3.63 19.09 7.66
CA LYS A 42 2.73 18.71 8.74
C LYS A 42 3.45 18.64 10.11
N ASP A 43 4.64 18.06 10.14
CA ASP A 43 5.43 17.92 11.37
C ASP A 43 6.05 19.26 11.82
N SER A 44 6.26 20.23 10.89
CA SER A 44 6.85 21.54 11.17
C SER A 44 5.85 22.61 11.63
N ASP A 45 4.56 22.40 11.42
CA ASP A 45 3.48 23.32 11.88
C ASP A 45 3.27 23.33 13.41
N GLY A 46 4.08 22.68 14.10
CA GLY A 46 4.90 22.84 15.27
C GLY A 46 4.29 23.21 16.59
N GLU A 47 3.27 22.55 17.12
CA GLU A 47 3.05 22.52 18.58
C GLU A 47 3.19 21.10 19.17
N GLY A 48 4.01 20.25 18.57
CA GLY A 48 4.36 18.92 19.12
C GLY A 48 3.27 17.85 19.08
N GLU A 49 2.06 18.22 18.68
CA GLU A 49 0.90 17.32 18.65
C GLU A 49 0.51 16.83 17.25
N ASN A 50 1.18 17.29 16.20
CA ASN A 50 0.82 17.00 14.79
C ASN A 50 1.82 16.11 14.05
N LEU A 51 2.57 15.28 14.76
CA LEU A 51 3.47 14.32 14.12
C LEU A 51 2.69 13.34 13.22
N THR A 52 3.29 12.98 12.11
CA THR A 52 2.72 11.96 11.24
C THR A 52 3.07 10.57 11.78
N ASP A 53 2.17 10.01 12.59
CA ASP A 53 2.39 8.71 13.25
C ASP A 53 2.02 7.53 12.35
N LEU A 54 1.13 7.73 11.40
CA LEU A 54 0.59 6.67 10.57
C LEU A 54 0.44 7.09 9.10
N LEU A 55 1.05 6.32 8.21
CA LEU A 55 0.85 6.39 6.77
C LEU A 55 0.23 5.09 6.27
N MET A 56 -0.97 5.16 5.72
CA MET A 56 -1.67 3.99 5.19
C MET A 56 -1.49 3.89 3.67
N VAL A 57 -1.00 2.74 3.21
CA VAL A 57 -0.91 2.39 1.79
C VAL A 57 -1.99 1.38 1.45
N THR A 58 -2.91 1.76 0.58
CA THR A 58 -4.02 0.90 0.14
C THR A 58 -4.04 0.74 -1.38
N GLY A 59 -4.64 -0.32 -1.85
CA GLY A 59 -4.78 -0.61 -3.29
C GLY A 59 -5.18 -2.07 -3.52
N PRO A 60 -5.58 -2.42 -4.75
CA PRO A 60 -6.00 -3.77 -5.10
C PRO A 60 -4.87 -4.80 -4.92
N SER A 61 -5.23 -6.09 -4.89
CA SER A 61 -4.25 -7.18 -4.85
C SER A 61 -3.27 -7.06 -6.03
N ALA A 62 -2.02 -7.44 -5.80
CA ALA A 62 -0.92 -7.36 -6.78
C ALA A 62 -0.62 -5.93 -7.32
N SER A 63 -1.12 -4.87 -6.69
CA SER A 63 -0.84 -3.47 -7.11
C SER A 63 0.55 -2.96 -6.73
N GLY A 64 1.36 -3.75 -6.02
CA GLY A 64 2.69 -3.37 -5.55
C GLY A 64 2.68 -2.61 -4.22
N LYS A 65 1.63 -2.74 -3.40
CA LYS A 65 1.53 -2.11 -2.06
C LYS A 65 2.79 -2.36 -1.22
N THR A 66 3.18 -3.62 -1.06
CA THR A 66 4.35 -4.02 -0.26
C THR A 66 5.65 -3.37 -0.77
N THR A 67 5.87 -3.39 -2.09
CA THR A 67 7.04 -2.74 -2.70
C THR A 67 7.03 -1.24 -2.45
N THR A 68 5.86 -0.60 -2.62
CA THR A 68 5.68 0.84 -2.41
C THR A 68 5.90 1.22 -0.95
N SER A 69 5.34 0.46 0.01
CA SER A 69 5.50 0.70 1.45
C SER A 69 6.95 0.59 1.89
N ASN A 70 7.67 -0.45 1.45
CA ASN A 70 9.09 -0.61 1.77
C ASN A 70 9.95 0.49 1.17
N LEU A 71 9.66 0.90 -0.07
CA LEU A 71 10.38 1.99 -0.71
C LEU A 71 10.11 3.33 -0.01
N LEU A 72 8.86 3.58 0.38
CA LEU A 72 8.46 4.77 1.14
C LEU A 72 9.16 4.82 2.50
N ALA A 73 9.16 3.71 3.25
CA ALA A 73 9.87 3.62 4.53
C ALA A 73 11.37 3.90 4.38
N LYS A 74 11.98 3.44 3.28
CA LYS A 74 13.38 3.76 2.96
C LYS A 74 13.59 5.27 2.77
N TYR A 75 12.77 5.93 1.95
CA TYR A 75 12.86 7.38 1.72
C TYR A 75 12.66 8.17 3.03
N LEU A 76 11.68 7.79 3.84
CA LEU A 76 11.44 8.42 5.15
C LEU A 76 12.63 8.20 6.09
N SER A 77 13.22 7.01 6.12
CA SER A 77 14.40 6.71 6.96
C SER A 77 15.63 7.51 6.52
N GLU A 78 15.85 7.68 5.22
CA GLU A 78 16.92 8.53 4.67
C GLU A 78 16.72 10.01 5.06
N ASP A 79 15.47 10.41 5.29
CA ASP A 79 15.07 11.74 5.76
C ASP A 79 15.06 11.89 7.29
N GLY A 80 15.47 10.85 8.03
CA GLY A 80 15.63 10.87 9.48
C GLY A 80 14.43 10.37 10.29
N TYR A 81 13.38 9.89 9.64
CA TYR A 81 12.23 9.29 10.33
C TYR A 81 12.52 7.83 10.72
N ASN A 82 12.01 7.43 11.89
CA ASN A 82 12.05 6.03 12.30
C ASN A 82 10.75 5.34 11.89
N CYS A 83 10.80 4.53 10.84
CA CYS A 83 9.62 3.92 10.22
C CYS A 83 9.61 2.40 10.39
N THR A 84 8.44 1.86 10.72
CA THR A 84 8.14 0.42 10.70
C THR A 84 7.03 0.16 9.69
N VAL A 85 7.23 -0.80 8.81
CA VAL A 85 6.21 -1.25 7.87
C VAL A 85 5.45 -2.41 8.50
N ILE A 86 4.13 -2.28 8.57
CA ILE A 86 3.23 -3.32 9.06
C ILE A 86 2.34 -3.75 7.89
N SER A 87 2.30 -5.04 7.60
CA SER A 87 1.39 -5.61 6.61
C SER A 87 0.16 -6.18 7.30
N LEU A 88 -1.03 -5.77 6.88
CA LEU A 88 -2.26 -6.39 7.40
C LEU A 88 -2.36 -7.87 7.02
N ASP A 89 -1.67 -8.29 5.96
CA ASP A 89 -1.66 -9.70 5.54
C ASP A 89 -1.08 -10.63 6.61
N ASP A 90 -0.21 -10.10 7.51
CA ASP A 90 0.39 -10.86 8.61
C ASP A 90 -0.59 -11.11 9.77
N TYR A 91 -1.75 -10.44 9.77
CA TYR A 91 -2.74 -10.47 10.84
C TYR A 91 -4.04 -11.20 10.44
N TYR A 92 -4.11 -11.75 9.24
CA TYR A 92 -5.28 -12.55 8.86
C TYR A 92 -5.26 -13.91 9.56
N PHE A 93 -6.43 -14.33 10.00
CA PHE A 93 -6.62 -15.71 10.48
C PHE A 93 -6.38 -16.72 9.37
N ASP A 94 -5.98 -17.93 9.76
CA ASP A 94 -5.98 -19.07 8.85
C ASP A 94 -7.36 -19.28 8.23
N ALA A 95 -7.38 -19.82 6.99
CA ALA A 95 -8.60 -20.01 6.22
C ALA A 95 -9.68 -20.79 7.00
N GLU A 96 -9.29 -21.84 7.73
CA GLU A 96 -10.22 -22.66 8.52
C GLU A 96 -10.85 -21.86 9.69
N VAL A 97 -10.07 -20.97 10.30
CA VAL A 97 -10.56 -20.11 11.40
C VAL A 97 -11.53 -19.07 10.85
N THR A 98 -11.20 -18.45 9.72
CA THR A 98 -12.05 -17.47 9.04
C THR A 98 -13.40 -18.10 8.65
N GLN A 99 -13.37 -19.28 8.02
CA GLN A 99 -14.58 -20.01 7.64
C GLN A 99 -15.49 -20.28 8.84
N ARG A 100 -14.94 -20.83 9.92
CA ARG A 100 -15.70 -21.10 11.15
C ARG A 100 -16.32 -19.83 11.71
N LYS A 101 -15.57 -18.75 11.83
CA LYS A 101 -16.08 -17.46 12.33
C LYS A 101 -17.21 -16.91 11.48
N GLN A 102 -17.09 -16.94 10.15
CA GLN A 102 -18.12 -16.43 9.25
C GLN A 102 -19.41 -17.26 9.32
N ILE A 103 -19.32 -18.57 9.51
CA ILE A 103 -20.48 -19.43 9.77
C ILE A 103 -21.12 -19.09 11.11
N GLU A 104 -20.32 -19.00 12.20
CA GLU A 104 -20.81 -18.67 13.54
C GLU A 104 -21.49 -17.29 13.60
N MET A 105 -21.00 -16.32 12.83
CA MET A 105 -21.60 -14.99 12.69
C MET A 105 -22.84 -14.98 11.77
N GLY A 106 -23.13 -16.06 11.08
CA GLY A 106 -24.24 -16.15 10.13
C GLY A 106 -24.01 -15.37 8.82
N LEU A 107 -22.78 -15.01 8.53
CA LEU A 107 -22.40 -14.31 7.30
C LEU A 107 -22.40 -15.26 6.09
N VAL A 108 -22.09 -16.54 6.34
CA VAL A 108 -22.03 -17.59 5.33
C VAL A 108 -22.78 -18.81 5.83
N PRO A 109 -23.66 -19.45 5.02
CA PRO A 109 -24.36 -20.68 5.40
C PRO A 109 -23.39 -21.85 5.66
N GLU A 110 -23.74 -22.70 6.60
CA GLU A 110 -22.99 -23.94 6.85
C GLU A 110 -22.97 -24.82 5.57
N GLY A 111 -21.76 -25.29 5.20
CA GLY A 111 -21.55 -26.08 3.97
C GLY A 111 -21.36 -25.25 2.71
N SER A 112 -21.35 -23.93 2.79
CA SER A 112 -20.94 -23.05 1.68
C SER A 112 -19.41 -23.13 1.46
N ASN A 113 -18.99 -22.79 0.24
CA ASN A 113 -17.58 -22.56 -0.13
C ASN A 113 -17.33 -21.07 -0.50
N ASP A 114 -18.32 -20.20 -0.28
CA ASP A 114 -18.27 -18.78 -0.66
C ASP A 114 -17.82 -17.93 0.56
N PHE A 115 -16.57 -18.09 0.95
CA PHE A 115 -15.96 -17.36 2.06
C PHE A 115 -15.16 -16.16 1.55
N ASP A 116 -15.27 -15.04 2.26
CA ASP A 116 -14.45 -13.85 2.02
C ASP A 116 -13.30 -13.79 3.03
N TYR A 117 -12.08 -13.98 2.57
CA TYR A 117 -10.87 -13.99 3.39
C TYR A 117 -10.23 -12.60 3.55
N GLU A 118 -10.75 -11.58 2.88
CA GLU A 118 -10.20 -10.22 2.92
C GLU A 118 -11.13 -9.24 3.69
N THR A 119 -12.00 -9.77 4.55
CA THR A 119 -12.87 -8.95 5.42
C THR A 119 -12.17 -8.57 6.72
N ILE A 120 -12.73 -7.53 7.37
CA ILE A 120 -12.24 -7.09 8.69
C ILE A 120 -12.37 -8.19 9.75
N ASP A 121 -13.38 -9.06 9.61
CA ASP A 121 -13.64 -10.18 10.54
C ASP A 121 -12.63 -11.32 10.40
N ALA A 122 -11.87 -11.30 9.30
CA ALA A 122 -10.78 -12.25 9.06
C ALA A 122 -9.45 -11.81 9.72
N ILE A 123 -9.39 -10.63 10.34
CA ILE A 123 -8.19 -10.08 10.99
C ILE A 123 -8.18 -10.46 12.46
N ASP A 124 -7.05 -10.97 12.96
CA ASP A 124 -6.81 -11.20 14.38
C ASP A 124 -6.39 -9.90 15.07
N VAL A 125 -7.37 -9.23 15.67
CA VAL A 125 -7.16 -7.98 16.41
C VAL A 125 -6.52 -8.16 17.78
N ASN A 126 -6.27 -9.40 18.20
CA ASN A 126 -5.68 -9.75 19.51
C ASN A 126 -4.24 -10.27 19.39
N TYR A 127 -3.68 -10.22 18.19
CA TYR A 127 -2.32 -10.67 17.92
C TYR A 127 -1.28 -9.73 18.52
#